data_8d08c2bf06fce84ca81c57b647a28b08
#
_entry.id   8d08c2bf06fce84ca81c57b647a28b08
#
_cell.length_a   1.000
_cell.length_b   1.000
_cell.length_c   1.000
_cell.angle_alpha   90.00
_cell.angle_beta   90.00
_cell.angle_gamma   90.00
#
_symmetry.space_group_name_H-M   'P 1'
#
loop_
_entity.id
_entity.type
_entity.pdbx_description
1 polymer ?
#
loop_
_entity_poly.entity_id
_entity_poly.type
_entity_poly.pdbx_seq_one_letter_code
_entity_poly.pdbx_strand_id
1 'polypeptide(L)'
;MTKTTSQAIDLIVPFWKPIDWSSFDVVKKVRNQVKPNKVGHSGTLDPFAEGVLVLCIGKKTKESEKLMALKKEYVGTIKLGVETDTLDSTGESVNELSVPQLDSNKVNEVLNSFIGDGFQIPPMYSALKKNGTPLYKLARKGISVEREPRPIKIYDIELLNLKNDEIMFRVECGKGTYIRTLAQDIAKKLDTCGHLIQLSRTKVGDFSEMDSVQIENLNEWLSTIA
;
A
#
# COMPACT_ATOMS: atom_id res chain seq x y z
N MET A 1 -30.66 -11.90 -34.14
CA MET A 1 -29.96 -11.22 -33.01
C MET A 1 -29.37 -12.31 -32.14
N THR A 2 -28.13 -12.68 -32.38
CA THR A 2 -27.41 -13.68 -31.60
C THR A 2 -27.04 -13.04 -30.25
N LYS A 3 -27.64 -13.53 -29.18
CA LYS A 3 -27.21 -13.22 -27.81
C LYS A 3 -25.79 -13.77 -27.65
N THR A 4 -24.79 -12.91 -27.76
CA THR A 4 -23.43 -13.24 -27.29
C THR A 4 -23.55 -13.56 -25.81
N THR A 5 -23.52 -14.84 -25.47
CA THR A 5 -23.40 -15.30 -24.09
C THR A 5 -22.06 -14.79 -23.59
N SER A 6 -22.05 -13.71 -22.81
CA SER A 6 -20.83 -13.23 -22.18
C SER A 6 -20.30 -14.36 -21.29
N GLN A 7 -19.14 -14.88 -21.66
CA GLN A 7 -18.48 -15.95 -20.93
C GLN A 7 -18.22 -15.52 -19.48
N ALA A 8 -18.57 -16.38 -18.53
CA ALA A 8 -18.31 -16.11 -17.14
C ALA A 8 -16.81 -16.15 -16.88
N ILE A 9 -16.22 -15.02 -16.52
CA ILE A 9 -14.79 -14.90 -16.23
C ILE A 9 -14.62 -15.02 -14.72
N ASP A 10 -13.89 -16.05 -14.28
CA ASP A 10 -13.60 -16.33 -12.86
C ASP A 10 -12.08 -16.38 -12.66
N LEU A 11 -11.43 -15.22 -12.46
CA LEU A 11 -9.97 -15.08 -12.42
C LEU A 11 -9.48 -14.33 -11.19
N ILE A 12 -8.24 -14.64 -10.77
CA ILE A 12 -7.41 -13.84 -9.87
C ILE A 12 -6.22 -13.38 -10.71
N VAL A 13 -6.02 -12.07 -10.81
CA VAL A 13 -5.00 -11.48 -11.69
C VAL A 13 -4.33 -10.30 -10.98
N PRO A 14 -3.00 -10.28 -10.88
CA PRO A 14 -2.28 -9.10 -10.43
C PRO A 14 -2.23 -8.06 -11.53
N PHE A 15 -2.49 -6.81 -11.17
CA PHE A 15 -2.29 -5.63 -12.01
C PHE A 15 -1.26 -4.73 -11.37
N TRP A 16 -0.45 -4.06 -12.17
CA TRP A 16 0.39 -2.98 -11.70
C TRP A 16 -0.44 -1.70 -11.62
N LYS A 17 -0.67 -1.21 -10.39
CA LYS A 17 -1.34 0.06 -10.18
C LYS A 17 -0.34 1.20 -10.40
N PRO A 18 -0.58 2.11 -11.34
CA PRO A 18 0.30 3.26 -11.51
C PRO A 18 0.14 4.29 -10.37
N ILE A 19 1.12 5.18 -10.23
CA ILE A 19 1.07 6.34 -9.35
C ILE A 19 -0.16 7.20 -9.71
N ASP A 20 -0.71 7.92 -8.74
CA ASP A 20 -1.87 8.82 -8.83
C ASP A 20 -3.21 8.14 -9.13
N TRP A 21 -3.22 6.82 -9.28
CA TRP A 21 -4.47 6.05 -9.36
C TRP A 21 -4.87 5.52 -8.00
N SER A 22 -6.15 5.61 -7.68
CA SER A 22 -6.67 4.82 -6.57
C SER A 22 -6.82 3.34 -6.96
N SER A 23 -6.79 2.43 -5.99
CA SER A 23 -7.09 1.01 -6.23
C SER A 23 -8.47 0.82 -6.89
N PHE A 24 -9.43 1.72 -6.59
CA PHE A 24 -10.76 1.68 -7.20
C PHE A 24 -10.76 2.10 -8.68
N ASP A 25 -9.86 2.98 -9.12
CA ASP A 25 -9.74 3.35 -10.54
C ASP A 25 -9.30 2.17 -11.38
N VAL A 26 -8.34 1.37 -10.89
CA VAL A 26 -7.93 0.11 -11.55
C VAL A 26 -9.12 -0.85 -11.61
N VAL A 27 -9.83 -1.07 -10.49
CA VAL A 27 -11.02 -1.92 -10.45
C VAL A 27 -12.07 -1.43 -11.45
N LYS A 28 -12.34 -0.12 -11.50
CA LYS A 28 -13.32 0.49 -12.43
C LYS A 28 -12.91 0.30 -13.89
N LYS A 29 -11.63 0.50 -14.20
CA LYS A 29 -11.08 0.32 -15.54
C LYS A 29 -11.29 -1.12 -16.03
N VAL A 30 -10.84 -2.10 -15.24
CA VAL A 30 -10.97 -3.53 -15.58
C VAL A 30 -12.45 -3.95 -15.62
N ARG A 31 -13.26 -3.58 -14.62
CA ARG A 31 -14.68 -3.92 -14.56
C ARG A 31 -15.47 -3.45 -15.78
N ASN A 32 -15.13 -2.29 -16.34
CA ASN A 32 -15.81 -1.78 -17.53
C ASN A 32 -15.59 -2.67 -18.74
N GLN A 33 -14.47 -3.38 -18.82
CA GLN A 33 -14.13 -4.27 -19.93
C GLN A 33 -14.68 -5.69 -19.77
N VAL A 34 -14.79 -6.17 -18.52
CA VAL A 34 -15.20 -7.56 -18.24
C VAL A 34 -16.67 -7.68 -17.81
N LYS A 35 -17.50 -6.68 -18.08
CA LYS A 35 -18.95 -6.74 -17.79
C LYS A 35 -19.61 -7.96 -18.44
N PRO A 36 -20.55 -8.62 -17.75
CA PRO A 36 -21.21 -8.25 -16.49
C PRO A 36 -20.48 -8.75 -15.22
N ASN A 37 -19.25 -9.25 -15.33
CA ASN A 37 -18.55 -9.84 -14.19
C ASN A 37 -18.24 -8.79 -13.11
N LYS A 38 -18.36 -9.20 -11.84
CA LYS A 38 -17.93 -8.40 -10.69
C LYS A 38 -16.41 -8.35 -10.64
N VAL A 39 -15.85 -7.24 -10.16
CA VAL A 39 -14.42 -7.07 -9.90
C VAL A 39 -14.22 -6.47 -8.53
N GLY A 40 -13.32 -7.04 -7.75
CA GLY A 40 -12.86 -6.55 -6.45
C GLY A 40 -11.34 -6.63 -6.37
N HIS A 41 -10.74 -6.05 -5.33
CA HIS A 41 -9.30 -6.13 -5.08
C HIS A 41 -8.99 -6.69 -3.69
N SER A 42 -7.79 -7.23 -3.48
CA SER A 42 -7.32 -7.87 -2.27
C SER A 42 -6.44 -6.97 -1.38
N GLY A 43 -6.80 -5.72 -1.23
CA GLY A 43 -6.07 -4.78 -0.38
C GLY A 43 -5.74 -3.48 -1.09
N THR A 44 -6.16 -2.38 -0.46
CA THR A 44 -5.96 -1.03 -0.97
C THR A 44 -4.47 -0.70 -1.03
N LEU A 45 -4.08 0.00 -2.08
CA LEU A 45 -2.82 0.69 -2.23
C LEU A 45 -3.11 2.18 -2.35
N ASP A 46 -2.35 3.00 -1.64
CA ASP A 46 -2.55 4.44 -1.60
C ASP A 46 -2.35 5.07 -3.01
N PRO A 47 -2.99 6.21 -3.32
CA PRO A 47 -2.86 6.83 -4.65
C PRO A 47 -1.42 7.18 -5.02
N PHE A 48 -0.64 7.75 -4.09
CA PHE A 48 0.76 8.13 -4.34
C PHE A 48 1.68 6.93 -4.56
N ALA A 49 1.28 5.73 -4.11
CA ALA A 49 2.04 4.50 -4.27
C ALA A 49 1.71 3.81 -5.60
N GLU A 50 2.63 2.99 -6.09
CA GLU A 50 2.43 2.08 -7.22
C GLU A 50 2.56 0.61 -6.80
N GLY A 51 2.31 -0.31 -7.72
CA GLY A 51 2.67 -1.71 -7.52
C GLY A 51 1.54 -2.71 -7.64
N VAL A 52 1.84 -3.93 -7.22
CA VAL A 52 0.98 -5.11 -7.37
C VAL A 52 -0.35 -4.92 -6.66
N LEU A 53 -1.43 -4.93 -7.44
CA LEU A 53 -2.82 -4.91 -6.97
C LEU A 53 -3.54 -6.15 -7.51
N VAL A 54 -3.76 -7.14 -6.65
CA VAL A 54 -4.42 -8.39 -7.05
C VAL A 54 -5.92 -8.15 -7.17
N LEU A 55 -6.47 -8.32 -8.37
CA LEU A 55 -7.90 -8.26 -8.66
C LEU A 55 -8.51 -9.65 -8.67
N CYS A 56 -9.74 -9.70 -8.17
CA CYS A 56 -10.61 -10.88 -8.22
C CYS A 56 -11.78 -10.58 -9.16
N ILE A 57 -12.00 -11.43 -10.17
CA ILE A 57 -13.05 -11.26 -11.16
C ILE A 57 -14.08 -12.39 -11.02
N GLY A 58 -15.35 -12.06 -11.20
CA GLY A 58 -16.44 -13.04 -11.16
C GLY A 58 -16.62 -13.67 -9.77
N LYS A 59 -16.73 -15.00 -9.72
CA LYS A 59 -16.90 -15.77 -8.48
C LYS A 59 -15.65 -15.68 -7.57
N LYS A 60 -14.48 -15.40 -8.17
CA LYS A 60 -13.22 -15.21 -7.41
C LYS A 60 -13.23 -14.01 -6.46
N THR A 61 -14.18 -13.09 -6.60
CA THR A 61 -14.38 -12.02 -5.61
C THR A 61 -14.63 -12.53 -4.19
N LYS A 62 -15.07 -13.77 -4.01
CA LYS A 62 -15.23 -14.42 -2.70
C LYS A 62 -13.89 -14.79 -2.05
N GLU A 63 -12.81 -14.86 -2.82
CA GLU A 63 -11.47 -15.18 -2.33
C GLU A 63 -10.67 -13.95 -1.88
N SER A 64 -11.20 -12.74 -2.11
CA SER A 64 -10.49 -11.48 -1.80
C SER A 64 -10.01 -11.38 -0.36
N GLU A 65 -10.78 -11.90 0.60
CA GLU A 65 -10.41 -11.88 2.02
C GLU A 65 -9.19 -12.78 2.34
N LYS A 66 -9.10 -13.96 1.70
CA LYS A 66 -7.93 -14.84 1.81
C LYS A 66 -6.69 -14.17 1.23
N LEU A 67 -6.82 -13.52 0.08
CA LEU A 67 -5.72 -12.79 -0.56
C LEU A 67 -5.30 -11.56 0.25
N MET A 68 -6.24 -10.88 0.92
CA MET A 68 -5.90 -9.80 1.85
C MET A 68 -5.04 -10.26 3.03
N ALA A 69 -5.14 -11.53 3.43
CA ALA A 69 -4.35 -12.09 4.53
C ALA A 69 -2.90 -12.43 4.15
N LEU A 70 -2.59 -12.53 2.86
CA LEU A 70 -1.23 -12.82 2.38
C LEU A 70 -0.23 -11.76 2.85
N LYS A 71 1.05 -12.14 2.93
CA LYS A 71 2.17 -11.21 3.14
C LYS A 71 2.28 -10.22 1.98
N LYS A 72 2.82 -9.06 2.25
CA LYS A 72 3.13 -8.03 1.26
C LYS A 72 4.58 -7.63 1.40
N GLU A 73 5.22 -7.38 0.26
CA GLU A 73 6.54 -6.78 0.20
C GLU A 73 6.42 -5.37 -0.39
N TYR A 74 7.13 -4.44 0.23
CA TYR A 74 7.19 -3.07 -0.22
C TYR A 74 8.63 -2.60 -0.30
N VAL A 75 8.88 -1.71 -1.26
CA VAL A 75 10.06 -0.85 -1.30
C VAL A 75 9.58 0.58 -1.14
N GLY A 76 10.17 1.30 -0.20
CA GLY A 76 9.79 2.68 0.08
C GLY A 76 11.00 3.56 0.37
N THR A 77 10.83 4.87 0.19
CA THR A 77 11.82 5.89 0.53
C THR A 77 11.23 6.84 1.55
N ILE A 78 11.89 6.95 2.70
CA ILE A 78 11.55 7.91 3.76
C ILE A 78 12.37 9.17 3.52
N LYS A 79 11.72 10.34 3.54
CA LYS A 79 12.37 11.65 3.71
C LYS A 79 12.36 11.98 5.19
N LEU A 80 13.54 12.20 5.76
CA LEU A 80 13.72 12.62 7.14
C LEU A 80 13.66 14.14 7.27
N GLY A 81 13.41 14.61 8.48
CA GLY A 81 13.39 16.03 8.83
C GLY A 81 12.05 16.73 8.66
N VAL A 82 11.12 16.15 7.91
CA VAL A 82 9.77 16.72 7.66
C VAL A 82 8.71 15.66 7.86
N GLU A 83 7.69 15.96 8.64
CA GLU A 83 6.48 15.14 8.79
C GLU A 83 5.29 15.80 8.12
N THR A 84 4.48 15.04 7.39
CA THR A 84 3.24 15.53 6.76
C THR A 84 2.02 14.96 7.46
N ASP A 85 0.88 15.63 7.33
CA ASP A 85 -0.40 15.19 7.93
C ASP A 85 -0.91 13.85 7.38
N THR A 86 -0.54 13.51 6.12
CA THR A 86 -0.86 12.23 5.48
C THR A 86 0.21 11.16 5.72
N LEU A 87 1.39 11.53 6.23
CA LEU A 87 2.60 10.71 6.35
C LEU A 87 3.17 10.25 5.00
N ASP A 88 2.80 10.94 3.91
CA ASP A 88 3.31 10.75 2.56
C ASP A 88 3.51 12.10 1.85
N SER A 89 4.06 12.07 0.64
CA SER A 89 4.40 13.26 -0.15
C SER A 89 3.20 14.09 -0.61
N THR A 90 1.97 13.64 -0.38
CA THR A 90 0.75 14.36 -0.82
C THR A 90 0.17 15.28 0.26
N GLY A 91 0.69 15.20 1.49
CA GLY A 91 0.22 15.99 2.62
C GLY A 91 0.96 17.30 2.81
N GLU A 92 0.42 18.14 3.68
CA GLU A 92 1.04 19.39 4.11
C GLU A 92 2.04 19.14 5.26
N SER A 93 3.16 19.89 5.29
CA SER A 93 4.12 19.82 6.40
C SER A 93 3.45 20.25 7.70
N VAL A 94 3.56 19.41 8.74
CA VAL A 94 2.99 19.67 10.07
C VAL A 94 4.06 19.71 11.16
N ASN A 95 5.27 19.18 10.90
CA ASN A 95 6.37 19.19 11.85
C ASN A 95 7.70 19.13 11.08
N GLU A 96 8.70 19.84 11.61
CA GLU A 96 10.07 19.84 11.08
C GLU A 96 11.06 19.67 12.22
N LEU A 97 12.00 18.74 12.08
CA LEU A 97 13.08 18.48 13.04
C LEU A 97 14.41 18.35 12.28
N SER A 98 15.49 18.71 12.96
CA SER A 98 16.83 18.46 12.43
C SER A 98 17.06 16.96 12.22
N VAL A 99 17.79 16.60 11.18
CA VAL A 99 18.20 15.21 10.94
C VAL A 99 19.57 15.01 11.59
N PRO A 100 19.71 14.07 12.55
CA PRO A 100 20.99 13.76 13.14
C PRO A 100 21.94 13.15 12.12
N GLN A 101 23.23 13.14 12.41
CA GLN A 101 24.18 12.39 11.60
C GLN A 101 23.89 10.88 11.72
N LEU A 102 23.56 10.26 10.61
CA LEU A 102 23.24 8.84 10.51
C LEU A 102 24.30 8.09 9.72
N ASP A 103 24.54 6.86 10.15
CA ASP A 103 25.27 5.86 9.38
C ASP A 103 24.42 4.61 9.15
N SER A 104 24.83 3.75 8.25
CA SER A 104 24.09 2.53 7.91
C SER A 104 23.92 1.58 9.09
N ASN A 105 24.86 1.53 10.03
CA ASN A 105 24.77 0.64 11.19
C ASN A 105 23.62 1.07 12.10
N LYS A 106 23.56 2.37 12.45
CA LYS A 106 22.49 2.95 13.27
C LYS A 106 21.12 2.76 12.62
N VAL A 107 21.02 3.00 11.30
CA VAL A 107 19.76 2.79 10.56
C VAL A 107 19.36 1.32 10.58
N ASN A 108 20.29 0.39 10.31
CA ASN A 108 20.01 -1.06 10.36
C ASN A 108 19.58 -1.53 11.75
N GLU A 109 20.19 -1.03 12.84
CA GLU A 109 19.75 -1.34 14.21
C GLU A 109 18.29 -0.93 14.42
N VAL A 110 17.93 0.29 14.00
CA VAL A 110 16.56 0.78 14.12
C VAL A 110 15.60 -0.04 13.27
N LEU A 111 15.91 -0.32 12.00
CA LEU A 111 15.09 -1.15 11.13
C LEU A 111 14.86 -2.54 11.74
N ASN A 112 15.93 -3.22 12.15
CA ASN A 112 15.86 -4.56 12.75
C ASN A 112 15.02 -4.59 14.02
N SER A 113 14.93 -3.49 14.77
CA SER A 113 14.09 -3.40 15.97
C SER A 113 12.58 -3.48 15.71
N PHE A 114 12.14 -3.40 14.45
CA PHE A 114 10.75 -3.57 14.06
C PHE A 114 10.38 -5.00 13.65
N ILE A 115 11.36 -5.89 13.48
CA ILE A 115 11.10 -7.29 13.10
C ILE A 115 10.34 -8.01 14.22
N GLY A 116 9.31 -8.77 13.85
CA GLY A 116 8.48 -9.53 14.77
C GLY A 116 7.05 -9.02 14.87
N ASP A 117 6.38 -9.41 15.95
CA ASP A 117 5.04 -8.96 16.28
C ASP A 117 5.11 -7.59 16.96
N GLY A 118 4.23 -6.67 16.59
CA GLY A 118 4.19 -5.32 17.12
C GLY A 118 2.80 -4.71 17.06
N PHE A 119 2.71 -3.45 17.45
CA PHE A 119 1.47 -2.68 17.38
C PHE A 119 1.71 -1.39 16.62
N GLN A 120 0.70 -0.94 15.90
CA GLN A 120 0.74 0.29 15.12
C GLN A 120 -0.58 1.04 15.27
N ILE A 121 -0.52 2.35 15.49
CA ILE A 121 -1.70 3.22 15.43
C ILE A 121 -1.97 3.54 13.95
N PRO A 122 -3.13 3.12 13.40
CA PRO A 122 -3.44 3.41 12.01
C PRO A 122 -3.48 4.92 11.72
N PRO A 123 -3.08 5.39 10.52
CA PRO A 123 -3.14 6.81 10.20
C PRO A 123 -4.60 7.27 10.04
N MET A 124 -4.84 8.58 10.21
CA MET A 124 -6.16 9.17 9.95
C MET A 124 -6.58 9.03 8.49
N TYR A 125 -5.63 9.14 7.56
CA TYR A 125 -5.87 8.91 6.14
C TYR A 125 -5.88 7.41 5.81
N SER A 126 -6.90 6.69 6.34
CA SER A 126 -7.09 5.25 6.10
C SER A 126 -8.54 4.90 5.80
N ALA A 127 -8.76 3.70 5.21
CA ALA A 127 -10.09 3.17 4.92
C ALA A 127 -10.80 2.56 6.15
N LEU A 128 -10.14 2.51 7.30
CA LEU A 128 -10.75 2.06 8.55
C LEU A 128 -11.95 2.94 8.90
N LYS A 129 -12.98 2.32 9.49
CA LYS A 129 -14.20 3.04 9.86
C LYS A 129 -14.30 3.23 11.37
N LYS A 130 -14.73 4.41 11.81
CA LYS A 130 -15.19 4.70 13.16
C LYS A 130 -16.66 5.12 13.07
N ASN A 131 -17.54 4.43 13.78
CA ASN A 131 -18.99 4.66 13.73
C ASN A 131 -19.56 4.67 12.29
N GLY A 132 -19.11 3.70 11.46
CA GLY A 132 -19.55 3.56 10.06
C GLY A 132 -18.88 4.50 9.04
N THR A 133 -18.19 5.56 9.51
CA THR A 133 -17.54 6.55 8.65
C THR A 133 -16.04 6.23 8.46
N PRO A 134 -15.52 6.15 7.22
CA PRO A 134 -14.09 5.98 6.97
C PRO A 134 -13.25 7.12 7.55
N LEU A 135 -12.11 6.79 8.16
CA LEU A 135 -11.25 7.78 8.84
C LEU A 135 -10.77 8.87 7.87
N TYR A 136 -10.41 8.52 6.63
CA TYR A 136 -9.97 9.51 5.64
C TYR A 136 -11.03 10.58 5.34
N LYS A 137 -12.33 10.25 5.47
CA LYS A 137 -13.42 11.24 5.29
C LYS A 137 -13.51 12.21 6.47
N LEU A 138 -13.16 11.76 7.67
CA LEU A 138 -13.07 12.61 8.84
C LEU A 138 -11.82 13.50 8.76
N ALA A 139 -10.68 12.92 8.38
CA ALA A 139 -9.42 13.66 8.20
C ALA A 139 -9.58 14.83 7.21
N ARG A 140 -10.20 14.60 6.05
CA ARG A 140 -10.50 15.66 5.06
C ARG A 140 -11.41 16.78 5.56
N LYS A 141 -12.11 16.57 6.68
CA LYS A 141 -12.93 17.59 7.36
C LYS A 141 -12.18 18.24 8.52
N GLY A 142 -10.89 17.96 8.70
CA GLY A 142 -10.08 18.43 9.84
C GLY A 142 -10.43 17.75 11.16
N ILE A 143 -11.21 16.63 11.13
CA ILE A 143 -11.63 15.92 12.34
C ILE A 143 -10.62 14.80 12.62
N SER A 144 -9.88 14.92 13.72
CA SER A 144 -9.07 13.83 14.26
C SER A 144 -9.84 13.04 15.29
N VAL A 145 -9.67 11.72 15.29
CA VAL A 145 -10.28 10.82 16.26
C VAL A 145 -9.22 9.87 16.85
N GLU A 146 -9.43 9.49 18.09
CA GLU A 146 -8.60 8.48 18.74
C GLU A 146 -8.70 7.14 18.03
N ARG A 147 -7.57 6.49 17.84
CA ARG A 147 -7.43 5.20 17.15
C ARG A 147 -6.69 4.24 18.05
N GLU A 148 -7.25 3.06 18.20
CA GLU A 148 -6.64 1.98 18.97
C GLU A 148 -5.43 1.39 18.23
N PRO A 149 -4.34 1.07 18.93
CA PRO A 149 -3.24 0.29 18.35
C PRO A 149 -3.73 -1.04 17.82
N ARG A 150 -3.25 -1.45 16.66
CA ARG A 150 -3.59 -2.72 16.03
C ARG A 150 -2.36 -3.59 15.87
N PRO A 151 -2.50 -4.90 16.09
CA PRO A 151 -1.39 -5.82 15.91
C PRO A 151 -0.95 -5.84 14.45
N ILE A 152 0.35 -5.80 14.25
CA ILE A 152 1.03 -5.94 12.96
C ILE A 152 2.14 -6.98 13.10
N LYS A 153 2.64 -7.45 11.96
CA LYS A 153 3.83 -8.31 11.93
C LYS A 153 4.76 -7.86 10.82
N ILE A 154 6.00 -7.62 11.16
CA ILE A 154 7.10 -7.41 10.21
C ILE A 154 7.89 -8.71 10.16
N TYR A 155 8.00 -9.32 8.97
CA TYR A 155 8.73 -10.56 8.79
C TYR A 155 10.19 -10.32 8.48
N ASP A 156 10.46 -9.25 7.73
CA ASP A 156 11.78 -8.83 7.31
C ASP A 156 11.79 -7.35 6.96
N ILE A 157 12.93 -6.68 7.18
CA ILE A 157 13.14 -5.29 6.79
C ILE A 157 14.62 -5.07 6.54
N GLU A 158 14.95 -4.38 5.45
CA GLU A 158 16.30 -4.22 4.97
C GLU A 158 16.55 -2.79 4.51
N LEU A 159 17.70 -2.23 4.87
CA LEU A 159 18.19 -0.97 4.32
C LEU A 159 18.74 -1.22 2.90
N LEU A 160 18.15 -0.59 1.90
CA LEU A 160 18.62 -0.66 0.51
C LEU A 160 19.61 0.47 0.17
N ASN A 161 19.33 1.67 0.67
CA ASN A 161 20.19 2.84 0.46
C ASN A 161 19.98 3.88 1.56
N LEU A 162 21.09 4.57 1.90
CA LEU A 162 21.08 5.73 2.80
C LEU A 162 21.81 6.87 2.08
N LYS A 163 21.09 7.94 1.79
CA LYS A 163 21.68 9.09 1.11
C LYS A 163 21.16 10.39 1.72
N ASN A 164 22.05 11.15 2.35
CA ASN A 164 21.68 12.39 3.06
C ASN A 164 20.56 12.13 4.10
N ASP A 165 19.39 12.71 3.86
CA ASP A 165 18.19 12.63 4.68
C ASP A 165 17.13 11.65 4.10
N GLU A 166 17.54 10.73 3.23
CA GLU A 166 16.67 9.74 2.60
C GLU A 166 17.11 8.31 2.95
N ILE A 167 16.15 7.51 3.41
CA ILE A 167 16.31 6.08 3.71
C ILE A 167 15.43 5.29 2.72
N MET A 168 16.08 4.53 1.83
CA MET A 168 15.40 3.54 1.00
C MET A 168 15.44 2.18 1.68
N PHE A 169 14.30 1.55 1.86
CA PHE A 169 14.19 0.26 2.54
C PHE A 169 13.22 -0.68 1.83
N ARG A 170 13.43 -1.97 2.03
CA ARG A 170 12.48 -3.04 1.68
C ARG A 170 11.87 -3.58 2.96
N VAL A 171 10.58 -3.92 2.94
CA VAL A 171 9.92 -4.56 4.09
C VAL A 171 8.94 -5.64 3.64
N GLU A 172 8.99 -6.81 4.29
CA GLU A 172 7.98 -7.85 4.19
C GLU A 172 7.11 -7.84 5.46
N CYS A 173 5.80 -7.66 5.29
CA CYS A 173 4.89 -7.49 6.42
C CYS A 173 3.55 -8.22 6.26
N GLY A 174 2.86 -8.38 7.37
CA GLY A 174 1.52 -8.93 7.45
C GLY A 174 0.44 -7.94 7.02
N LYS A 175 -0.80 -8.45 6.93
CA LYS A 175 -1.99 -7.62 6.64
C LYS A 175 -2.14 -6.51 7.68
N GLY A 176 -2.62 -5.35 7.23
CA GLY A 176 -2.96 -4.22 8.10
C GLY A 176 -1.79 -3.33 8.51
N THR A 177 -0.58 -3.64 8.08
CA THR A 177 0.59 -2.78 8.28
C THR A 177 0.51 -1.55 7.36
N TYR A 178 0.57 -0.37 7.95
CA TYR A 178 0.65 0.91 7.23
C TYR A 178 2.11 1.32 7.09
N ILE A 179 2.63 1.28 5.88
CA ILE A 179 4.04 1.60 5.61
C ILE A 179 4.33 3.08 5.88
N ARG A 180 3.35 3.96 5.69
CA ARG A 180 3.45 5.39 6.07
C ARG A 180 3.67 5.57 7.58
N THR A 181 2.93 4.86 8.41
CA THR A 181 3.14 4.90 9.87
C THR A 181 4.47 4.23 10.25
N LEU A 182 4.87 3.14 9.59
CA LEU A 182 6.17 2.52 9.82
C LEU A 182 7.31 3.51 9.52
N ALA A 183 7.21 4.28 8.43
CA ALA A 183 8.19 5.31 8.09
C ALA A 183 8.29 6.40 9.16
N GLN A 184 7.15 6.88 9.69
CA GLN A 184 7.10 7.81 10.80
C GLN A 184 7.74 7.22 12.06
N ASP A 185 7.43 5.97 12.39
CA ASP A 185 7.95 5.29 13.59
C ASP A 185 9.47 5.05 13.48
N ILE A 186 9.98 4.72 12.27
CA ILE A 186 11.42 4.63 11.99
C ILE A 186 12.09 5.98 12.21
N ALA A 187 11.56 7.06 11.63
CA ALA A 187 12.11 8.40 11.80
C ALA A 187 12.14 8.84 13.26
N LYS A 188 11.09 8.57 14.05
CA LYS A 188 11.04 8.84 15.48
C LYS A 188 12.12 8.09 16.27
N LYS A 189 12.39 6.82 15.93
CA LYS A 189 13.49 6.05 16.57
C LYS A 189 14.88 6.53 16.17
N LEU A 190 14.97 7.31 15.11
CA LEU A 190 16.19 7.99 14.67
C LEU A 190 16.29 9.43 15.22
N ASP A 191 15.48 9.78 16.23
CA ASP A 191 15.43 11.08 16.89
C ASP A 191 15.13 12.25 15.95
N THR A 192 14.28 12.01 14.95
CA THR A 192 13.79 13.02 13.99
C THR A 192 12.33 12.74 13.59
N CYS A 193 11.81 13.45 12.61
CA CYS A 193 10.52 13.15 11.97
C CYS A 193 10.73 12.74 10.51
N GLY A 194 9.68 12.21 9.87
CA GLY A 194 9.79 11.82 8.46
C GLY A 194 8.47 11.33 7.88
N HIS A 195 8.43 11.27 6.57
CA HIS A 195 7.29 10.77 5.80
C HIS A 195 7.76 9.98 4.58
N LEU A 196 6.88 9.19 3.98
CA LEU A 196 7.20 8.48 2.73
C LEU A 196 7.14 9.44 1.53
N ILE A 197 8.17 9.42 0.69
CA ILE A 197 8.19 10.13 -0.59
C ILE A 197 8.00 9.19 -1.78
N GLN A 198 8.27 7.90 -1.61
CA GLN A 198 8.03 6.85 -2.61
C GLN A 198 7.56 5.58 -1.91
N LEU A 199 6.66 4.85 -2.57
CA LEU A 199 6.21 3.53 -2.12
C LEU A 199 5.80 2.67 -3.30
N SER A 200 6.40 1.49 -3.41
CA SER A 200 6.02 0.45 -4.37
C SER A 200 5.69 -0.84 -3.64
N ARG A 201 4.53 -1.44 -3.91
CA ARG A 201 4.21 -2.79 -3.46
C ARG A 201 4.70 -3.80 -4.48
N THR A 202 5.84 -4.42 -4.22
CA THR A 202 6.53 -5.33 -5.13
C THR A 202 5.93 -6.73 -5.14
N LYS A 203 5.31 -7.18 -3.99
CA LYS A 203 4.67 -8.50 -3.92
C LYS A 203 3.42 -8.53 -3.05
N VAL A 204 2.50 -9.44 -3.39
CA VAL A 204 1.36 -9.87 -2.59
C VAL A 204 1.31 -11.40 -2.61
N GLY A 205 1.77 -12.08 -1.55
CA GLY A 205 2.01 -13.52 -1.57
C GLY A 205 2.99 -13.88 -2.69
N ASP A 206 2.56 -14.79 -3.57
CA ASP A 206 3.36 -15.25 -4.72
C ASP A 206 3.23 -14.32 -5.95
N PHE A 207 2.34 -13.33 -5.93
CA PHE A 207 2.17 -12.39 -7.04
C PHE A 207 3.21 -11.27 -6.96
N SER A 208 3.95 -11.08 -8.06
CA SER A 208 5.03 -10.08 -8.18
C SER A 208 4.74 -9.08 -9.31
N GLU A 209 5.65 -8.10 -9.47
CA GLU A 209 5.63 -7.19 -10.60
C GLU A 209 5.69 -7.94 -11.94
N MET A 210 6.53 -8.98 -12.04
CA MET A 210 6.71 -9.76 -13.26
C MET A 210 5.43 -10.48 -13.71
N ASP A 211 4.56 -10.82 -12.75
CA ASP A 211 3.26 -11.47 -13.02
C ASP A 211 2.16 -10.46 -13.33
N SER A 212 2.43 -9.17 -13.13
CA SER A 212 1.40 -8.13 -13.13
C SER A 212 1.12 -7.61 -14.54
N VAL A 213 -0.17 -7.53 -14.86
CA VAL A 213 -0.64 -6.88 -16.08
C VAL A 213 -0.51 -5.37 -15.93
N GLN A 214 0.21 -4.71 -16.84
CA GLN A 214 0.26 -3.26 -16.91
C GLN A 214 -1.09 -2.71 -17.41
N ILE A 215 -1.55 -1.60 -16.82
CA ILE A 215 -2.86 -1.02 -17.19
C ILE A 215 -2.92 -0.61 -18.66
N GLU A 216 -1.81 -0.20 -19.22
CA GLU A 216 -1.65 0.15 -20.64
C GLU A 216 -1.90 -1.05 -21.54
N ASN A 217 -1.53 -2.25 -21.09
CA ASN A 217 -1.65 -3.51 -21.83
C ASN A 217 -2.98 -4.25 -21.56
N LEU A 218 -3.95 -3.58 -20.93
CA LEU A 218 -5.24 -4.18 -20.57
C LEU A 218 -5.96 -4.82 -21.77
N ASN A 219 -5.95 -4.17 -22.93
CA ASN A 219 -6.62 -4.69 -24.13
C ASN A 219 -5.95 -5.95 -24.69
N GLU A 220 -4.62 -6.01 -24.64
CA GLU A 220 -3.85 -7.19 -25.02
C GLU A 220 -4.16 -8.35 -24.08
N TRP A 221 -4.10 -8.12 -22.78
CA TRP A 221 -4.47 -9.11 -21.78
C TRP A 221 -5.90 -9.62 -21.96
N LEU A 222 -6.87 -8.76 -22.26
CA LEU A 222 -8.25 -9.17 -22.51
C LEU A 222 -8.35 -10.13 -23.70
N SER A 223 -7.54 -9.98 -24.73
CA SER A 223 -7.52 -10.90 -25.88
C SER A 223 -7.01 -12.30 -25.55
N THR A 224 -6.26 -12.46 -24.43
CA THR A 224 -5.76 -13.76 -23.98
C THR A 224 -6.77 -14.55 -23.15
N ILE A 225 -7.84 -13.91 -22.68
CA ILE A 225 -8.88 -14.52 -21.82
C ILE A 225 -10.26 -14.57 -22.48
N ALA A 226 -10.37 -14.13 -23.76
CA ALA A 226 -11.60 -14.09 -24.54
C ALA A 226 -12.01 -15.49 -25.11
#